data_1bccd774662099a8d51c997ffa947e12
#
_entry.id   1bccd774662099a8d51c997ffa947e12
#
_cell.length_a   1.000
_cell.length_b   1.000
_cell.length_c   1.000
_cell.angle_alpha   90.00
_cell.angle_beta   90.00
_cell.angle_gamma   90.00
#
_symmetry.space_group_name_H-M   'P 1'
#
loop_
_entity.id
_entity.type
_entity.pdbx_description
1 polymer ?
#
loop_
_entity_poly.entity_id
_entity_poly.type
_entity_poly.pdbx_seq_one_letter_code
_entity_poly.pdbx_strand_id
1 'polypeptide(L)'
;MNVFKGEMAEFALKNRKSLLTFITTLLIFGPVQAQVGSVEAQWEPYQIRFRYNGQSSLYTCQGLEQTLKKLLRIIGARDDMRVEARCSGFNRVERFQRVNMAFALPVPADKTDLSAEVIPAEWRQVRVSGVSSRYLDDGDCELVEAFERQVMPQLQIKNPGKKVRCVPYRQEFNRFNLRINALIALEQEELE
;
A
#
# COMPACT_ATOMS: atom_id res chain seq x y z
N MET A 1 32.50 -39.70 -66.19
CA MET A 1 32.85 -38.60 -65.30
C MET A 1 31.61 -37.72 -65.11
N ASN A 2 30.58 -38.14 -64.36
CA ASN A 2 29.34 -37.39 -64.06
C ASN A 2 28.44 -38.22 -63.11
N VAL A 3 28.87 -38.46 -61.83
CA VAL A 3 28.06 -39.18 -60.86
C VAL A 3 27.99 -38.42 -59.52
N PHE A 4 28.63 -37.26 -59.35
CA PHE A 4 28.73 -36.57 -58.06
C PHE A 4 27.79 -35.36 -57.87
N LYS A 5 26.81 -35.10 -58.76
CA LYS A 5 25.95 -33.92 -58.71
C LYS A 5 24.54 -34.14 -58.13
N GLY A 6 24.16 -35.40 -57.84
CA GLY A 6 22.79 -35.73 -57.37
C GLY A 6 22.60 -35.79 -55.87
N GLU A 7 23.62 -36.12 -55.10
CA GLU A 7 23.43 -36.41 -53.63
C GLU A 7 23.43 -35.20 -52.72
N MET A 8 24.06 -34.08 -53.14
CA MET A 8 24.10 -32.87 -52.28
C MET A 8 22.80 -32.05 -52.26
N ALA A 9 21.94 -32.25 -53.24
CA ALA A 9 20.67 -31.52 -53.30
C ALA A 9 19.59 -32.07 -52.38
N GLU A 10 19.57 -33.39 -52.14
CA GLU A 10 18.60 -34.04 -51.24
C GLU A 10 18.90 -33.81 -49.76
N PHE A 11 20.19 -33.72 -49.40
CA PHE A 11 20.59 -33.49 -48.02
C PHE A 11 20.21 -32.06 -47.53
N ALA A 12 20.24 -31.09 -48.41
CA ALA A 12 19.86 -29.68 -48.08
C ALA A 12 18.36 -29.52 -47.90
N LEU A 13 17.52 -30.29 -48.60
CA LEU A 13 16.06 -30.16 -48.45
C LEU A 13 15.55 -30.90 -47.19
N LYS A 14 16.22 -31.98 -46.74
CA LYS A 14 15.82 -32.73 -45.56
C LYS A 14 16.08 -31.94 -44.28
N ASN A 15 17.16 -31.14 -44.23
CA ASN A 15 17.47 -30.29 -43.08
C ASN A 15 16.60 -29.01 -43.03
N ARG A 16 16.09 -28.50 -44.17
CA ARG A 16 15.22 -27.35 -44.17
C ARG A 16 13.85 -27.60 -43.51
N LYS A 17 13.28 -28.80 -43.66
CA LYS A 17 12.01 -29.17 -43.02
C LYS A 17 12.16 -29.37 -41.51
N SER A 18 13.31 -29.84 -41.04
CA SER A 18 13.59 -30.02 -39.60
C SER A 18 13.82 -28.64 -38.90
N LEU A 19 14.40 -27.65 -39.61
CA LEU A 19 14.67 -26.36 -39.02
C LEU A 19 13.38 -25.51 -38.86
N LEU A 20 12.44 -25.67 -39.79
CA LEU A 20 11.14 -24.99 -39.74
C LEU A 20 10.22 -25.52 -38.63
N THR A 21 10.34 -26.82 -38.30
CA THR A 21 9.54 -27.42 -37.19
C THR A 21 10.06 -27.00 -35.82
N PHE A 22 11.34 -26.68 -35.67
CA PHE A 22 11.93 -26.22 -34.40
C PHE A 22 11.59 -24.76 -34.09
N ILE A 23 11.43 -23.91 -35.10
CA ILE A 23 11.12 -22.48 -34.93
C ILE A 23 9.65 -22.28 -34.54
N THR A 24 8.74 -23.15 -34.99
CA THR A 24 7.32 -23.04 -34.66
C THR A 24 7.00 -23.46 -33.22
N THR A 25 7.81 -24.29 -32.60
CA THR A 25 7.59 -24.75 -31.21
C THR A 25 8.11 -23.74 -30.18
N LEU A 26 8.99 -22.81 -30.57
CA LEU A 26 9.58 -21.82 -29.65
C LEU A 26 8.68 -20.59 -29.40
N LEU A 27 7.64 -20.39 -30.21
CA LEU A 27 6.76 -19.22 -30.13
C LEU A 27 5.56 -19.40 -29.17
N ILE A 28 5.41 -20.56 -28.54
CA ILE A 28 4.27 -20.84 -27.64
C ILE A 28 4.61 -20.60 -26.17
N PHE A 29 5.89 -20.36 -25.82
CA PHE A 29 6.24 -19.88 -24.50
C PHE A 29 6.01 -18.37 -24.44
N GLY A 30 4.73 -17.97 -24.34
CA GLY A 30 4.39 -16.63 -23.90
C GLY A 30 5.08 -16.35 -22.56
N PRO A 31 5.42 -15.10 -22.25
CA PRO A 31 5.97 -14.76 -20.94
C PRO A 31 4.99 -15.25 -19.87
N VAL A 32 5.41 -16.20 -19.06
CA VAL A 32 4.76 -16.50 -17.79
C VAL A 32 4.94 -15.23 -16.97
N GLN A 33 3.98 -14.33 -17.06
CA GLN A 33 3.88 -13.22 -16.11
C GLN A 33 3.68 -13.90 -14.76
N ALA A 34 4.72 -13.85 -13.93
CA ALA A 34 4.59 -14.20 -12.54
C ALA A 34 3.50 -13.28 -11.97
N GLN A 35 2.30 -13.80 -11.80
CA GLN A 35 1.25 -13.13 -11.07
C GLN A 35 1.80 -12.96 -9.65
N VAL A 36 2.25 -11.76 -9.34
CA VAL A 36 2.47 -11.34 -7.96
C VAL A 36 1.16 -11.68 -7.25
N GLY A 37 1.22 -12.58 -6.27
CA GLY A 37 0.05 -13.27 -5.75
C GLY A 37 -0.95 -12.29 -5.17
N SER A 38 -1.96 -11.93 -5.96
CA SER A 38 -3.13 -11.23 -5.46
C SER A 38 -3.85 -12.10 -4.44
N VAL A 39 -4.30 -11.49 -3.36
CA VAL A 39 -5.06 -12.12 -2.30
C VAL A 39 -6.51 -11.64 -2.41
N GLU A 40 -7.45 -12.55 -2.29
CA GLU A 40 -8.86 -12.17 -2.14
C GLU A 40 -9.04 -11.44 -0.81
N ALA A 41 -9.60 -10.24 -0.86
CA ALA A 41 -9.83 -9.38 0.28
C ALA A 41 -11.27 -8.88 0.31
N GLN A 42 -11.69 -8.36 1.45
CA GLN A 42 -12.96 -7.67 1.65
C GLN A 42 -12.74 -6.39 2.45
N TRP A 43 -13.63 -5.43 2.28
CA TRP A 43 -13.58 -4.19 3.04
C TRP A 43 -14.12 -4.40 4.46
N GLU A 44 -13.26 -4.18 5.46
CA GLU A 44 -13.67 -4.20 6.87
C GLU A 44 -13.80 -2.78 7.41
N PRO A 45 -14.99 -2.38 7.92
CA PRO A 45 -15.22 -1.06 8.46
C PRO A 45 -14.65 -0.91 9.87
N TYR A 46 -14.01 0.23 10.12
CA TYR A 46 -13.47 0.62 11.42
C TYR A 46 -14.08 1.93 11.90
N GLN A 47 -14.34 2.00 13.21
CA GLN A 47 -14.75 3.22 13.90
C GLN A 47 -13.83 3.44 15.10
N ILE A 48 -12.93 4.42 14.99
CA ILE A 48 -11.89 4.66 15.98
C ILE A 48 -12.01 6.07 16.55
N ARG A 49 -11.94 6.17 17.88
CA ARG A 49 -11.80 7.44 18.59
C ARG A 49 -10.33 7.69 18.86
N PHE A 50 -9.79 8.69 18.23
CA PHE A 50 -8.40 9.10 18.35
C PHE A 50 -8.27 10.34 19.22
N ARG A 51 -7.23 10.40 20.05
CA ARG A 51 -6.90 11.55 20.88
C ARG A 51 -5.51 12.02 20.56
N TYR A 52 -5.40 13.24 20.08
CA TYR A 52 -4.13 13.88 19.84
C TYR A 52 -3.77 14.80 21.01
N ASN A 53 -2.52 14.72 21.45
CA ASN A 53 -1.93 15.61 22.44
C ASN A 53 -0.53 16.01 21.95
N GLY A 54 -0.46 17.11 21.18
CA GLY A 54 0.79 17.63 20.63
C GLY A 54 1.63 18.35 21.67
N GLN A 55 2.90 18.05 21.73
CA GLN A 55 3.90 18.78 22.53
C GLN A 55 4.58 19.85 21.68
N SER A 56 5.05 19.45 20.50
CA SER A 56 5.78 20.31 19.55
C SER A 56 4.97 20.56 18.29
N SER A 57 4.17 19.61 17.86
CA SER A 57 3.37 19.68 16.64
C SER A 57 1.93 19.99 16.98
N LEU A 58 1.48 21.15 16.58
CA LEU A 58 0.14 21.62 16.84
C LEU A 58 -0.62 21.77 15.52
N TYR A 59 -1.87 21.35 15.51
CA TYR A 59 -2.71 21.37 14.31
C TYR A 59 -3.96 22.22 14.52
N THR A 60 -4.43 22.85 13.43
CA THR A 60 -5.83 23.23 13.33
C THR A 60 -6.67 21.96 13.19
N CYS A 61 -7.97 22.02 13.47
CA CYS A 61 -8.87 20.88 13.23
C CYS A 61 -8.75 20.32 11.82
N GLN A 62 -8.86 21.19 10.84
CA GLN A 62 -8.78 20.83 9.43
C GLN A 62 -7.39 20.22 9.07
N GLY A 63 -6.30 20.81 9.61
CA GLY A 63 -4.95 20.27 9.38
C GLY A 63 -4.79 18.86 9.95
N LEU A 64 -5.30 18.61 11.16
CA LEU A 64 -5.27 17.30 11.77
C LEU A 64 -6.09 16.27 10.98
N GLU A 65 -7.31 16.65 10.56
CA GLU A 65 -8.16 15.77 9.72
C GLU A 65 -7.48 15.41 8.40
N GLN A 66 -6.87 16.39 7.73
CA GLN A 66 -6.17 16.15 6.46
C GLN A 66 -4.96 15.23 6.64
N THR A 67 -4.15 15.46 7.68
CA THR A 67 -2.97 14.63 7.94
C THR A 67 -3.36 13.21 8.33
N LEU A 68 -4.42 13.03 9.14
CA LEU A 68 -4.95 11.71 9.46
C LEU A 68 -5.52 10.99 8.23
N LYS A 69 -6.24 11.69 7.34
CA LYS A 69 -6.70 11.11 6.07
C LYS A 69 -5.53 10.64 5.20
N LYS A 70 -4.45 11.41 5.13
CA LYS A 70 -3.22 11.00 4.43
C LYS A 70 -2.62 9.72 5.04
N LEU A 71 -2.52 9.64 6.36
CA LEU A 71 -2.04 8.43 7.05
C LEU A 71 -2.91 7.22 6.75
N LEU A 72 -4.24 7.39 6.77
CA LEU A 72 -5.19 6.32 6.45
C LEU A 72 -5.04 5.84 4.99
N ARG A 73 -4.88 6.76 4.01
CA ARG A 73 -4.62 6.39 2.61
C ARG A 73 -3.32 5.61 2.45
N ILE A 74 -2.26 6.05 3.11
CA ILE A 74 -0.96 5.36 3.08
C ILE A 74 -1.08 3.90 3.53
N ILE A 75 -1.97 3.59 4.45
CA ILE A 75 -2.21 2.22 4.92
C ILE A 75 -3.31 1.47 4.16
N GLY A 76 -3.83 2.05 3.07
CA GLY A 76 -4.78 1.39 2.17
C GLY A 76 -6.26 1.63 2.49
N ALA A 77 -6.59 2.68 3.25
CA ALA A 77 -7.99 2.99 3.52
C ALA A 77 -8.72 3.51 2.27
N ARG A 78 -9.97 3.08 2.11
CA ARG A 78 -10.86 3.53 1.03
C ARG A 78 -11.16 5.02 1.14
N ASP A 79 -11.35 5.70 0.01
CA ASP A 79 -11.48 7.18 -0.06
C ASP A 79 -12.74 7.75 0.58
N ASP A 80 -13.79 6.97 0.76
CA ASP A 80 -15.04 7.36 1.43
C ASP A 80 -14.91 7.57 2.95
N MET A 81 -13.68 7.56 3.46
CA MET A 81 -13.37 7.75 4.88
C MET A 81 -13.87 9.09 5.43
N ARG A 82 -14.34 9.05 6.67
CA ARG A 82 -14.74 10.24 7.43
C ARG A 82 -13.79 10.43 8.61
N VAL A 83 -13.19 11.60 8.69
CA VAL A 83 -12.32 12.00 9.79
C VAL A 83 -12.80 13.34 10.28
N GLU A 84 -13.27 13.40 11.52
CA GLU A 84 -13.91 14.58 12.11
C GLU A 84 -13.23 14.94 13.43
N ALA A 85 -12.49 16.02 13.46
CA ALA A 85 -11.89 16.58 14.67
C ALA A 85 -12.87 17.49 15.40
N ARG A 86 -12.88 17.41 16.71
CA ARG A 86 -13.65 18.32 17.59
C ARG A 86 -12.71 19.34 18.19
N CYS A 87 -12.89 20.60 17.81
CA CYS A 87 -12.13 21.74 18.30
C CYS A 87 -13.03 22.71 19.05
N SER A 88 -12.42 23.47 19.94
CA SER A 88 -13.11 24.50 20.74
C SER A 88 -13.34 25.80 19.96
N GLY A 89 -12.67 26.00 18.82
CA GLY A 89 -12.79 27.21 18.01
C GLY A 89 -12.43 26.99 16.54
N PHE A 90 -13.01 27.83 15.69
CA PHE A 90 -12.75 27.80 14.25
C PHE A 90 -11.31 28.23 13.97
N ASN A 91 -10.59 27.42 13.19
CA ASN A 91 -9.21 27.69 12.73
C ASN A 91 -8.15 27.92 13.82
N ARG A 92 -8.43 27.52 15.05
CA ARG A 92 -7.48 27.59 16.15
C ARG A 92 -6.57 26.36 16.17
N VAL A 93 -5.30 26.62 16.47
CA VAL A 93 -4.32 25.56 16.72
C VAL A 93 -4.49 25.10 18.18
N GLU A 94 -4.72 23.82 18.37
CA GLU A 94 -4.98 23.26 19.69
C GLU A 94 -4.02 22.11 20.02
N ARG A 95 -3.66 22.03 21.30
CA ARG A 95 -2.79 20.98 21.82
C ARG A 95 -3.56 19.66 21.98
N PHE A 96 -4.80 19.74 22.41
CA PHE A 96 -5.63 18.57 22.72
C PHE A 96 -6.80 18.51 21.75
N GLN A 97 -6.82 17.47 20.93
CA GLN A 97 -7.90 17.29 19.97
C GLN A 97 -8.45 15.86 20.06
N ARG A 98 -9.76 15.74 19.87
CA ARG A 98 -10.47 14.47 19.78
C ARG A 98 -10.96 14.31 18.36
N VAL A 99 -10.67 13.15 17.76
CA VAL A 99 -11.04 12.86 16.38
C VAL A 99 -11.85 11.57 16.33
N ASN A 100 -12.97 11.59 15.64
CA ASN A 100 -13.70 10.40 15.26
C ASN A 100 -13.33 10.04 13.84
N MET A 101 -12.90 8.80 13.64
CA MET A 101 -12.53 8.27 12.33
C MET A 101 -13.43 7.11 11.99
N ALA A 102 -14.03 7.13 10.79
CA ALA A 102 -14.77 6.02 10.20
C ALA A 102 -14.16 5.76 8.82
N PHE A 103 -13.64 4.57 8.59
CA PHE A 103 -12.95 4.18 7.36
C PHE A 103 -13.03 2.67 7.17
N ALA A 104 -12.70 2.19 5.97
CA ALA A 104 -12.58 0.76 5.68
C ALA A 104 -11.17 0.44 5.21
N LEU A 105 -10.67 -0.75 5.59
CA LEU A 105 -9.41 -1.31 5.12
C LEU A 105 -9.66 -2.67 4.47
N PRO A 106 -8.86 -3.05 3.45
CA PRO A 106 -8.92 -4.41 2.95
C PRO A 106 -8.33 -5.37 3.97
N VAL A 107 -9.05 -6.45 4.23
CA VAL A 107 -8.61 -7.59 5.05
C VAL A 107 -8.73 -8.86 4.21
N PRO A 108 -7.98 -9.94 4.49
CA PRO A 108 -8.16 -11.20 3.80
C PRO A 108 -9.63 -11.64 3.87
N ALA A 109 -10.20 -12.03 2.72
CA ALA A 109 -11.61 -12.42 2.66
C ALA A 109 -11.88 -13.64 3.55
N ASP A 110 -12.92 -13.54 4.36
CA ASP A 110 -13.45 -14.69 5.09
C ASP A 110 -14.34 -15.48 4.15
N LYS A 111 -13.96 -16.72 3.84
CA LYS A 111 -14.71 -17.61 2.97
C LYS A 111 -16.09 -18.00 3.52
N THR A 112 -16.37 -17.68 4.77
CA THR A 112 -17.65 -17.95 5.42
C THR A 112 -18.67 -16.83 5.19
N ASP A 113 -18.24 -15.62 4.88
CA ASP A 113 -19.12 -14.50 4.56
C ASP A 113 -19.32 -14.36 3.04
N LEU A 114 -20.32 -15.06 2.54
CA LEU A 114 -20.70 -15.06 1.11
C LEU A 114 -21.36 -13.75 0.66
N SER A 115 -21.69 -12.85 1.58
CA SER A 115 -22.34 -11.56 1.27
C SER A 115 -21.35 -10.42 1.09
N ALA A 116 -20.10 -10.58 1.50
CA ALA A 116 -19.06 -9.56 1.37
C ALA A 116 -18.57 -9.45 -0.07
N GLU A 117 -18.45 -8.24 -0.57
CA GLU A 117 -17.80 -7.95 -1.84
C GLU A 117 -16.32 -8.32 -1.77
N VAL A 118 -15.91 -9.27 -2.62
CA VAL A 118 -14.53 -9.72 -2.72
C VAL A 118 -13.80 -8.82 -3.72
N ILE A 119 -12.67 -8.26 -3.29
CA ILE A 119 -11.80 -7.40 -4.10
C ILE A 119 -10.40 -8.02 -4.22
N PRO A 120 -9.71 -7.81 -5.34
CA PRO A 120 -8.31 -8.19 -5.46
C PRO A 120 -7.45 -7.22 -4.63
N ALA A 121 -6.51 -7.76 -3.85
CA ALA A 121 -5.59 -6.98 -3.03
C ALA A 121 -4.22 -7.65 -2.97
N GLU A 122 -3.20 -6.92 -2.58
CA GLU A 122 -1.86 -7.46 -2.37
C GLU A 122 -1.23 -6.95 -1.07
N TRP A 123 -0.37 -7.78 -0.47
CA TRP A 123 0.42 -7.37 0.68
C TRP A 123 1.59 -6.51 0.23
N ARG A 124 1.57 -5.23 0.64
CA ARG A 124 2.66 -4.29 0.37
C ARG A 124 3.34 -3.85 1.66
N GLN A 125 4.68 -3.74 1.60
CA GLN A 125 5.41 -3.04 2.63
C GLN A 125 5.28 -1.53 2.41
N VAL A 126 4.48 -0.90 3.27
CA VAL A 126 4.25 0.55 3.25
C VAL A 126 5.21 1.24 4.22
N ARG A 127 5.73 2.39 3.81
CA ARG A 127 6.63 3.20 4.61
C ARG A 127 6.00 4.55 4.94
N VAL A 128 5.86 4.82 6.23
CA VAL A 128 5.41 6.12 6.74
C VAL A 128 6.62 6.89 7.27
N SER A 129 7.02 7.95 6.59
CA SER A 129 8.17 8.79 7.02
C SER A 129 8.00 10.24 6.55
N GLY A 130 8.56 11.19 7.28
CA GLY A 130 8.57 12.60 6.88
C GLY A 130 9.41 12.87 5.62
N VAL A 131 10.49 12.12 5.41
CA VAL A 131 11.44 12.38 4.31
C VAL A 131 10.98 11.81 2.96
N SER A 132 10.28 10.69 2.96
CA SER A 132 9.91 9.98 1.72
C SER A 132 8.45 10.12 1.32
N SER A 133 7.65 10.77 2.13
CA SER A 133 6.23 10.99 1.87
C SER A 133 6.00 12.42 1.36
N ARG A 134 5.34 12.58 0.22
CA ARG A 134 4.86 13.89 -0.25
C ARG A 134 3.83 14.52 0.70
N TYR A 135 3.36 13.75 1.67
CA TYR A 135 2.17 14.07 2.47
C TYR A 135 2.47 14.34 3.94
N LEU A 136 3.63 13.92 4.42
CA LEU A 136 4.05 14.06 5.82
C LEU A 136 5.41 14.72 5.89
N ASP A 137 5.64 15.51 6.93
CA ASP A 137 6.94 16.13 7.22
C ASP A 137 7.49 15.67 8.59
N ASP A 138 8.69 16.13 8.93
CA ASP A 138 9.32 15.76 10.20
C ASP A 138 8.54 16.31 11.41
N GLY A 139 7.71 17.33 11.21
CA GLY A 139 6.80 17.88 12.21
C GLY A 139 5.65 16.92 12.58
N ASP A 140 5.29 15.99 11.70
CA ASP A 140 4.21 15.03 11.94
C ASP A 140 4.60 13.86 12.85
N CYS A 141 5.85 13.80 13.33
CA CYS A 141 6.35 12.67 14.14
C CYS A 141 5.43 12.34 15.32
N GLU A 142 5.03 13.32 16.13
CA GLU A 142 4.17 13.09 17.30
C GLU A 142 2.79 12.55 16.93
N LEU A 143 2.27 12.99 15.78
CA LEU A 143 1.00 12.48 15.26
C LEU A 143 1.13 11.02 14.82
N VAL A 144 2.21 10.68 14.10
CA VAL A 144 2.49 9.30 13.68
C VAL A 144 2.72 8.38 14.87
N GLU A 145 3.42 8.84 15.91
CA GLU A 145 3.60 8.09 17.16
C GLU A 145 2.27 7.83 17.88
N ALA A 146 1.40 8.85 17.95
CA ALA A 146 0.08 8.72 18.53
C ALA A 146 -0.81 7.77 17.71
N PHE A 147 -0.75 7.86 16.38
CA PHE A 147 -1.46 6.98 15.46
C PHE A 147 -1.00 5.53 15.60
N GLU A 148 0.31 5.28 15.64
CA GLU A 148 0.88 3.95 15.88
C GLU A 148 0.35 3.36 17.18
N ARG A 149 0.36 4.14 18.25
CA ARG A 149 -0.04 3.67 19.59
C ARG A 149 -1.54 3.42 19.74
N GLN A 150 -2.40 4.25 19.12
CA GLN A 150 -3.84 4.23 19.37
C GLN A 150 -4.64 3.55 18.26
N VAL A 151 -4.20 3.64 17.01
CA VAL A 151 -4.95 3.17 15.85
C VAL A 151 -4.47 1.79 15.40
N MET A 152 -3.17 1.66 15.17
CA MET A 152 -2.63 0.43 14.59
C MET A 152 -2.91 -0.85 15.39
N PRO A 153 -2.96 -0.88 16.73
CA PRO A 153 -3.31 -2.09 17.48
C PRO A 153 -4.75 -2.57 17.27
N GLN A 154 -5.62 -1.72 16.72
CA GLN A 154 -7.02 -2.06 16.43
C GLN A 154 -7.20 -2.58 15.00
N LEU A 155 -6.15 -2.53 14.17
CA LEU A 155 -6.18 -2.90 12.77
C LEU A 155 -5.52 -4.27 12.55
N GLN A 156 -5.97 -5.00 11.52
CA GLN A 156 -5.35 -6.25 11.09
C GLN A 156 -4.06 -6.01 10.27
N ILE A 157 -3.22 -5.09 10.74
CA ILE A 157 -1.97 -4.72 10.09
C ILE A 157 -0.79 -5.39 10.79
N LYS A 158 0.06 -6.05 10.02
CA LYS A 158 1.30 -6.61 10.53
C LYS A 158 2.34 -5.49 10.61
N ASN A 159 2.83 -5.21 11.82
CA ASN A 159 3.88 -4.22 12.02
C ASN A 159 5.23 -4.91 12.26
N PRO A 160 6.11 -4.96 11.26
CA PRO A 160 7.44 -5.54 11.40
C PRO A 160 8.50 -4.58 11.98
N GLY A 161 8.17 -3.30 12.20
CA GLY A 161 9.15 -2.24 12.39
C GLY A 161 9.38 -1.75 13.81
N LYS A 162 10.33 -0.83 13.93
CA LYS A 162 10.61 -0.09 15.16
C LYS A 162 9.44 0.83 15.49
N LYS A 163 9.11 0.93 16.77
CA LYS A 163 8.18 1.94 17.28
C LYS A 163 8.70 3.33 16.96
N VAL A 164 7.83 4.20 16.51
CA VAL A 164 8.13 5.63 16.34
C VAL A 164 8.36 6.21 17.74
N ARG A 165 9.42 6.99 17.87
CA ARG A 165 9.72 7.74 19.11
C ARG A 165 10.11 9.14 18.74
N CYS A 166 9.35 10.09 19.21
CA CYS A 166 9.58 11.50 18.96
C CYS A 166 10.16 12.17 20.22
N VAL A 167 11.07 13.12 20.00
CA VAL A 167 11.64 13.90 21.08
C VAL A 167 10.83 15.19 21.19
N PRO A 168 10.08 15.38 22.28
CA PRO A 168 9.31 16.61 22.48
C PRO A 168 10.21 17.85 22.38
N TYR A 169 9.69 18.92 21.76
CA TYR A 169 10.37 20.21 21.57
C TYR A 169 11.66 20.19 20.73
N ARG A 170 11.94 19.08 20.00
CA ARG A 170 13.10 18.96 19.12
C ARG A 170 12.69 18.38 17.76
N GLN A 171 11.96 19.16 16.98
CA GLN A 171 11.42 18.72 15.67
C GLN A 171 12.53 18.28 14.68
N GLU A 172 13.66 18.95 14.70
CA GLU A 172 14.82 18.66 13.83
C GLU A 172 15.46 17.26 14.02
N PHE A 173 15.17 16.60 15.14
CA PHE A 173 15.63 15.23 15.42
C PHE A 173 14.55 14.18 15.23
N ASN A 174 13.35 14.57 14.90
CA ASN A 174 12.19 13.67 14.83
C ASN A 174 12.06 12.97 13.47
N ARG A 175 13.14 12.34 13.02
CA ARG A 175 13.10 11.47 11.85
C ARG A 175 12.41 10.17 12.18
N PHE A 176 11.18 10.03 11.73
CA PHE A 176 10.43 8.79 11.88
C PHE A 176 10.45 7.96 10.60
N ASN A 177 10.39 6.66 10.77
CA ASN A 177 10.34 5.70 9.68
C ASN A 177 9.62 4.44 10.17
N LEU A 178 8.31 4.46 10.02
CA LEU A 178 7.45 3.34 10.36
C LEU A 178 7.27 2.47 9.11
N ARG A 179 7.55 1.18 9.22
CA ARG A 179 7.31 0.20 8.16
C ARG A 179 6.23 -0.75 8.62
N ILE A 180 5.24 -0.94 7.79
CA ILE A 180 4.11 -1.82 8.03
C ILE A 180 3.85 -2.68 6.81
N ASN A 181 3.30 -3.87 7.01
CA ASN A 181 2.74 -4.65 5.92
C ASN A 181 1.23 -4.43 5.92
N ALA A 182 0.73 -3.73 4.93
CA ALA A 182 -0.69 -3.47 4.72
C ALA A 182 -1.19 -4.25 3.50
N LEU A 183 -2.45 -4.63 3.53
CA LEU A 183 -3.13 -5.16 2.37
C LEU A 183 -3.71 -3.97 1.58
N ILE A 184 -3.35 -3.85 0.32
CA ILE A 184 -3.74 -2.73 -0.54
C ILE A 184 -4.63 -3.25 -1.67
N ALA A 185 -5.79 -2.65 -1.86
CA ALA A 185 -6.69 -2.97 -2.96
C ALA A 185 -6.08 -2.56 -4.31
N LEU A 186 -6.12 -3.44 -5.31
CA LEU A 186 -5.50 -3.17 -6.62
C LEU A 186 -6.28 -2.13 -7.44
N GLU A 187 -7.57 -1.96 -7.21
CA GLU A 187 -8.41 -0.99 -7.93
C GLU A 187 -8.12 0.49 -7.59
N GLN A 188 -7.35 0.75 -6.51
CA GLN A 188 -7.02 2.12 -6.11
C GLN A 188 -5.76 2.69 -6.81
N GLU A 189 -5.06 1.91 -7.62
CA GLU A 189 -3.84 2.36 -8.30
C GLU A 189 -4.09 3.21 -9.55
N GLU A 190 -5.28 3.18 -10.13
CA GLU A 190 -5.56 3.89 -11.41
C GLU A 190 -5.94 5.37 -11.22
N LEU A 191 -5.93 5.92 -10.00
CA LEU A 191 -6.41 7.27 -9.72
C LEU A 191 -5.32 8.28 -9.25
N GLU A 192 -4.02 7.95 -9.40
CA GLU A 192 -2.91 8.91 -9.17
C GLU A 192 -2.30 9.48 -10.44
#